data_fd5d3185e0168e249b5607b4ab6c44b2
#
_entry.id   fd5d3185e0168e249b5607b4ab6c44b2
#
_cell.length_a   1.000
_cell.length_b   1.000
_cell.length_c   1.000
_cell.angle_alpha   90.00
_cell.angle_beta   90.00
_cell.angle_gamma   90.00
#
_symmetry.space_group_name_H-M   'P 1'
#
loop_
_entity.id
_entity.type
_entity.pdbx_description
1 polymer ?
#
loop_
_entity_poly.entity_id
_entity_poly.type
_entity_poly.pdbx_seq_one_letter_code
_entity_poly.pdbx_strand_id
1 'polypeptide(L)'
;MKNKIILSILLLLIGTMLLAEDWLTIYNDDLSLVRSTFDIEIEAGRQEYNFDQITSRIQPSSVIVTSKIPGFKVAEQNYEYDLADRMAVLGKYLNKEITVYMEDGSKTSGFLKFFDHSTYGIVESKTERFIMIAADKVQTVQLVSLPPNFYVRPTLHWSLISPKSGRVPIQLSYLSGGFSWDVTYNTVWDGKKLDFNSWVTINNRSGRAFENANLKLIAGEIN
;
A
#
# COMPACT_ATOMS: atom_id res chain seq x y z
N MET A 1 16.85 -63.37 -12.15
CA MET A 1 16.73 -62.19 -11.32
C MET A 1 16.62 -60.98 -12.26
N LYS A 2 15.46 -60.39 -12.39
CA LYS A 2 15.20 -59.23 -13.30
C LYS A 2 15.24 -57.96 -12.50
N ASN A 3 16.28 -57.14 -12.71
CA ASN A 3 16.38 -55.80 -12.13
C ASN A 3 15.38 -54.86 -12.78
N LYS A 4 14.41 -54.40 -12.02
CA LYS A 4 13.52 -53.31 -12.43
C LYS A 4 14.20 -52.02 -12.09
N ILE A 5 14.69 -51.27 -13.07
CA ILE A 5 15.13 -49.90 -12.95
C ILE A 5 13.87 -49.02 -12.90
N ILE A 6 13.57 -48.47 -11.74
CA ILE A 6 12.52 -47.48 -11.58
C ILE A 6 13.12 -46.10 -11.94
N LEU A 7 12.79 -45.60 -13.12
CA LEU A 7 13.14 -44.25 -13.56
C LEU A 7 12.18 -43.27 -12.90
N SER A 8 12.61 -42.62 -11.79
CA SER A 8 11.90 -41.51 -11.17
C SER A 8 12.03 -40.28 -12.06
N ILE A 9 10.97 -39.95 -12.81
CA ILE A 9 10.85 -38.67 -13.49
C ILE A 9 10.45 -37.64 -12.41
N LEU A 10 11.43 -36.89 -11.93
CA LEU A 10 11.21 -35.71 -11.13
C LEU A 10 10.68 -34.58 -12.04
N LEU A 11 9.37 -34.45 -12.11
CA LEU A 11 8.72 -33.35 -12.84
C LEU A 11 9.00 -32.05 -12.07
N LEU A 12 10.01 -31.29 -12.49
CA LEU A 12 10.30 -29.97 -11.98
C LEU A 12 9.17 -29.05 -12.48
N LEU A 13 8.16 -28.82 -11.62
CA LEU A 13 7.17 -27.75 -11.85
C LEU A 13 7.91 -26.42 -11.65
N ILE A 14 8.50 -25.89 -12.71
CA ILE A 14 8.93 -24.49 -12.75
C ILE A 14 7.64 -23.68 -12.86
N GLY A 15 7.07 -23.34 -11.71
CA GLY A 15 6.05 -22.31 -11.64
C GLY A 15 6.69 -21.02 -12.15
N THR A 16 6.34 -20.60 -13.35
CA THR A 16 6.64 -19.25 -13.82
C THR A 16 5.91 -18.29 -12.86
N MET A 17 6.60 -17.81 -11.82
CA MET A 17 6.17 -16.58 -11.16
C MET A 17 6.14 -15.53 -12.26
N LEU A 18 4.95 -15.18 -12.73
CA LEU A 18 4.78 -13.93 -13.45
C LEU A 18 5.10 -12.83 -12.43
N LEU A 19 6.32 -12.32 -12.50
CA LEU A 19 6.72 -11.14 -11.77
C LEU A 19 5.79 -10.00 -12.22
N ALA A 20 5.30 -9.25 -11.28
CA ALA A 20 4.58 -8.02 -11.60
C ALA A 20 5.47 -7.17 -12.50
N GLU A 21 4.95 -6.76 -13.66
CA GLU A 21 5.68 -5.88 -14.56
C GLU A 21 5.23 -4.45 -14.31
N ASP A 22 6.16 -3.63 -13.80
CA ASP A 22 5.92 -2.23 -13.53
C ASP A 22 6.48 -1.34 -14.63
N TRP A 23 5.69 -0.35 -15.02
CA TRP A 23 6.03 0.73 -15.94
C TRP A 23 5.86 2.05 -15.21
N LEU A 24 6.91 2.84 -15.17
CA LEU A 24 6.91 4.13 -14.48
C LEU A 24 7.30 5.23 -15.47
N THR A 25 6.37 6.14 -15.73
CA THR A 25 6.64 7.35 -16.48
C THR A 25 6.71 8.52 -15.50
N ILE A 26 7.89 9.12 -15.35
CA ILE A 26 8.12 10.25 -14.45
C ILE A 26 8.15 11.53 -15.27
N TYR A 27 7.25 12.43 -14.95
CA TYR A 27 7.18 13.78 -15.51
C TYR A 27 7.88 14.77 -14.58
N ASN A 28 7.89 16.04 -14.97
CA ASN A 28 8.23 17.13 -14.07
C ASN A 28 7.09 17.36 -13.04
N ASP A 29 7.31 18.25 -12.08
CA ASP A 29 6.31 18.73 -11.13
C ASP A 29 5.68 17.67 -10.22
N ASP A 30 6.50 16.70 -9.77
CA ASP A 30 6.07 15.66 -8.84
C ASP A 30 4.87 14.84 -9.35
N LEU A 31 4.80 14.61 -10.65
CA LEU A 31 3.78 13.80 -11.30
C LEU A 31 4.40 12.57 -11.99
N SER A 32 3.77 11.42 -11.81
CA SER A 32 4.19 10.19 -12.48
C SER A 32 2.99 9.31 -12.80
N LEU A 33 3.06 8.61 -13.93
CA LEU A 33 2.13 7.55 -14.28
C LEU A 33 2.75 6.20 -13.90
N VAL A 34 2.10 5.51 -13.00
CA VAL A 34 2.43 4.11 -12.65
C VAL A 34 1.48 3.20 -13.40
N ARG A 35 2.03 2.17 -14.05
CA ARG A 35 1.25 1.07 -14.63
C ARG A 35 1.87 -0.24 -14.17
N SER A 36 1.03 -1.11 -13.61
CA SER A 36 1.44 -2.44 -13.14
C SER A 36 0.58 -3.50 -13.80
N THR A 37 1.21 -4.60 -14.23
CA THR A 37 0.51 -5.79 -14.72
C THR A 37 0.85 -6.95 -13.80
N PHE A 38 -0.15 -7.59 -13.24
CA PHE A 38 -0.02 -8.69 -12.29
C PHE A 38 -1.24 -9.59 -12.35
N ASP A 39 -1.11 -10.79 -11.80
CA ASP A 39 -2.22 -11.73 -11.69
C ASP A 39 -2.78 -11.76 -10.27
N ILE A 40 -4.09 -11.88 -10.16
CA ILE A 40 -4.77 -12.16 -8.90
C ILE A 40 -5.50 -13.49 -8.97
N GLU A 41 -5.58 -14.21 -7.86
CA GLU A 41 -6.36 -15.42 -7.73
C GLU A 41 -7.72 -15.07 -7.14
N ILE A 42 -8.80 -15.38 -7.86
CA ILE A 42 -10.16 -15.00 -7.45
C ILE A 42 -11.16 -16.11 -7.76
N GLU A 43 -12.30 -16.07 -7.06
CA GLU A 43 -13.44 -16.94 -7.30
C GLU A 43 -14.40 -16.34 -8.33
N ALA A 44 -15.27 -17.19 -8.90
CA ALA A 44 -16.38 -16.73 -9.73
C ALA A 44 -17.44 -16.01 -8.89
N GLY A 45 -18.02 -14.95 -9.44
CA GLY A 45 -19.02 -14.14 -8.77
C GLY A 45 -18.47 -12.83 -8.23
N ARG A 46 -19.17 -12.27 -7.22
CA ARG A 46 -18.78 -11.02 -6.55
C ARG A 46 -17.94 -11.33 -5.33
N GLN A 47 -16.83 -10.59 -5.16
CA GLN A 47 -15.95 -10.71 -4.00
C GLN A 47 -15.19 -9.42 -3.74
N GLU A 48 -14.73 -9.26 -2.49
CA GLU A 48 -13.89 -8.15 -2.07
C GLU A 48 -12.41 -8.53 -2.22
N TYR A 49 -11.60 -7.58 -2.67
CA TYR A 49 -10.16 -7.76 -2.86
C TYR A 49 -9.39 -6.53 -2.40
N ASN A 50 -8.37 -6.74 -1.57
CA ASN A 50 -7.49 -5.68 -1.07
C ASN A 50 -6.16 -5.74 -1.81
N PHE A 51 -5.74 -4.60 -2.37
CA PHE A 51 -4.47 -4.45 -3.06
C PHE A 51 -3.65 -3.32 -2.42
N ASP A 52 -2.53 -3.66 -1.77
CA ASP A 52 -1.68 -2.75 -1.00
C ASP A 52 -0.34 -2.40 -1.68
N GLN A 53 -0.09 -2.93 -2.90
CA GLN A 53 1.13 -2.64 -3.65
C GLN A 53 0.99 -1.38 -4.49
N ILE A 54 0.64 -0.28 -3.85
CA ILE A 54 0.49 1.04 -4.46
C ILE A 54 1.35 2.08 -3.73
N THR A 55 1.54 3.22 -4.37
CA THR A 55 2.28 4.33 -3.77
C THR A 55 1.45 5.06 -2.71
N SER A 56 2.08 5.62 -1.69
CA SER A 56 1.40 6.42 -0.66
C SER A 56 0.91 7.79 -1.15
N ARG A 57 1.43 8.25 -2.31
CA ARG A 57 1.09 9.53 -2.92
C ARG A 57 0.26 9.37 -4.20
N ILE A 58 -0.48 8.26 -4.29
CA ILE A 58 -1.44 8.00 -5.35
C ILE A 58 -2.52 9.08 -5.42
N GLN A 59 -2.98 9.39 -6.62
CA GLN A 59 -4.20 10.16 -6.83
C GLN A 59 -5.37 9.18 -7.03
N PRO A 60 -6.23 8.96 -6.01
CA PRO A 60 -7.23 7.87 -6.06
C PRO A 60 -8.22 7.99 -7.21
N SER A 61 -8.54 9.21 -7.62
CA SER A 61 -9.44 9.48 -8.75
C SER A 61 -8.87 9.10 -10.12
N SER A 62 -7.55 8.89 -10.21
CA SER A 62 -6.86 8.50 -11.45
C SER A 62 -6.74 6.99 -11.64
N VAL A 63 -7.19 6.20 -10.68
CA VAL A 63 -7.02 4.75 -10.70
C VAL A 63 -7.90 4.10 -11.75
N ILE A 64 -7.28 3.36 -12.66
CA ILE A 64 -7.95 2.56 -13.69
C ILE A 64 -7.50 1.11 -13.54
N VAL A 65 -8.47 0.23 -13.40
CA VAL A 65 -8.26 -1.23 -13.29
C VAL A 65 -8.96 -1.92 -14.43
N THR A 66 -8.23 -2.72 -15.18
CA THR A 66 -8.78 -3.48 -16.30
C THR A 66 -8.27 -4.93 -16.30
N SER A 67 -9.00 -5.81 -16.97
CA SER A 67 -8.57 -7.17 -17.28
C SER A 67 -8.97 -7.55 -18.71
N LYS A 68 -8.18 -8.43 -19.31
CA LYS A 68 -8.50 -9.03 -20.62
C LYS A 68 -9.56 -10.13 -20.53
N ILE A 69 -10.02 -10.50 -19.33
CA ILE A 69 -11.07 -11.50 -19.13
C ILE A 69 -12.43 -10.87 -19.46
N PRO A 70 -13.15 -11.37 -20.50
CA PRO A 70 -14.48 -10.86 -20.82
C PRO A 70 -15.44 -11.05 -19.64
N GLY A 71 -16.17 -9.99 -19.28
CA GLY A 71 -17.09 -10.01 -18.15
C GLY A 71 -16.47 -9.71 -16.78
N PHE A 72 -15.15 -9.59 -16.66
CA PHE A 72 -14.53 -9.05 -15.46
C PHE A 72 -14.90 -7.58 -15.28
N LYS A 73 -15.25 -7.20 -14.05
CA LYS A 73 -15.60 -5.81 -13.69
C LYS A 73 -15.11 -5.48 -12.29
N VAL A 74 -14.67 -4.24 -12.11
CA VAL A 74 -14.56 -3.59 -10.82
C VAL A 74 -15.86 -2.85 -10.58
N ALA A 75 -16.70 -3.35 -9.68
CA ALA A 75 -18.02 -2.79 -9.37
C ALA A 75 -17.91 -1.57 -8.45
N GLU A 76 -16.97 -1.63 -7.51
CA GLU A 76 -16.68 -0.56 -6.55
C GLU A 76 -15.18 -0.50 -6.31
N GLN A 77 -14.67 0.73 -6.08
CA GLN A 77 -13.29 0.98 -5.75
C GLN A 77 -13.20 2.04 -4.68
N ASN A 78 -12.57 1.70 -3.57
CA ASN A 78 -12.29 2.60 -2.47
C ASN A 78 -10.79 2.68 -2.23
N TYR A 79 -10.31 3.84 -1.84
CA TYR A 79 -8.95 4.04 -1.39
C TYR A 79 -8.95 4.17 0.14
N GLU A 80 -8.24 3.27 0.78
CA GLU A 80 -8.12 3.19 2.23
C GLU A 80 -6.67 3.45 2.64
N TYR A 81 -6.49 4.44 3.47
CA TYR A 81 -5.20 4.75 4.07
C TYR A 81 -5.40 5.46 5.40
N ASP A 82 -5.39 4.68 6.45
CA ASP A 82 -5.32 5.21 7.80
C ASP A 82 -3.85 5.54 8.07
N LEU A 83 -3.50 6.82 8.13
CA LEU A 83 -2.21 7.18 8.68
C LEU A 83 -2.10 6.53 10.06
N ALA A 84 -1.13 5.61 10.20
CA ALA A 84 -0.95 4.85 11.43
C ALA A 84 -0.39 5.75 12.53
N ASP A 85 -1.20 6.70 12.98
CA ASP A 85 -0.95 7.48 14.16
C ASP A 85 -1.89 7.08 15.30
N ARG A 86 -1.55 7.52 16.49
CA ARG A 86 -2.31 7.27 17.71
C ARG A 86 -3.77 7.72 17.58
N MET A 87 -4.02 8.86 16.93
CA MET A 87 -5.35 9.45 16.83
C MET A 87 -6.25 8.63 15.89
N ALA A 88 -5.71 8.20 14.74
CA ALA A 88 -6.44 7.34 13.79
C ALA A 88 -6.82 6.00 14.42
N VAL A 89 -5.89 5.36 15.15
CA VAL A 89 -6.15 4.11 15.86
C VAL A 89 -7.24 4.28 16.92
N LEU A 90 -7.10 5.29 17.78
CA LEU A 90 -8.05 5.57 18.86
C LEU A 90 -9.44 5.96 18.34
N GLY A 91 -9.50 6.66 17.19
CA GLY A 91 -10.76 7.00 16.54
C GLY A 91 -11.62 5.76 16.23
N LYS A 92 -10.98 4.68 15.81
CA LYS A 92 -11.67 3.39 15.57
C LYS A 92 -12.02 2.63 16.85
N TYR A 93 -11.53 3.12 18.01
CA TYR A 93 -11.82 2.56 19.33
C TYR A 93 -12.86 3.35 20.13
N LEU A 94 -13.45 4.39 19.56
CA LEU A 94 -14.59 5.06 20.20
C LEU A 94 -15.70 4.06 20.51
N ASN A 95 -16.20 4.10 21.76
CA ASN A 95 -17.18 3.17 22.34
C ASN A 95 -16.71 1.70 22.46
N LYS A 96 -15.41 1.44 22.34
CA LYS A 96 -14.80 0.13 22.56
C LYS A 96 -13.96 0.15 23.83
N GLU A 97 -13.71 -1.03 24.39
CA GLU A 97 -12.91 -1.17 25.60
C GLU A 97 -11.43 -1.00 25.30
N ILE A 98 -10.77 -0.20 26.14
CA ILE A 98 -9.32 0.00 26.18
C ILE A 98 -8.81 -0.13 27.60
N THR A 99 -7.51 -0.39 27.77
CA THR A 99 -6.84 -0.29 29.06
C THR A 99 -5.73 0.75 28.94
N VAL A 100 -5.75 1.70 29.86
CA VAL A 100 -4.75 2.78 29.95
C VAL A 100 -3.85 2.53 31.15
N TYR A 101 -2.53 2.51 30.94
CA TYR A 101 -1.51 2.42 31.99
C TYR A 101 -0.91 3.79 32.19
N MET A 102 -0.85 4.22 33.45
CA MET A 102 -0.30 5.51 33.83
C MET A 102 1.17 5.40 34.30
N GLU A 103 1.86 6.51 34.36
CA GLU A 103 3.28 6.57 34.76
C GLU A 103 3.52 6.08 36.19
N ASP A 104 2.54 6.20 37.08
CA ASP A 104 2.59 5.73 38.47
C ASP A 104 2.34 4.21 38.62
N GLY A 105 2.19 3.49 37.52
CA GLY A 105 1.89 2.06 37.47
C GLY A 105 0.41 1.70 37.67
N SER A 106 -0.46 2.67 37.91
CA SER A 106 -1.90 2.42 37.97
C SER A 106 -2.47 2.17 36.55
N LYS A 107 -3.64 1.51 36.51
CA LYS A 107 -4.33 1.23 35.24
C LYS A 107 -5.83 1.43 35.36
N THR A 108 -6.45 1.86 34.27
CA THR A 108 -7.89 2.00 34.11
C THR A 108 -8.33 1.27 32.86
N SER A 109 -9.34 0.39 32.98
CA SER A 109 -9.96 -0.28 31.85
C SER A 109 -11.40 0.19 31.69
N GLY A 110 -11.79 0.51 30.47
CA GLY A 110 -13.14 1.01 30.21
C GLY A 110 -13.38 1.36 28.76
N PHE A 111 -14.57 1.85 28.48
CA PHE A 111 -15.00 2.25 27.14
C PHE A 111 -14.55 3.66 26.83
N LEU A 112 -13.73 3.82 25.79
CA LEU A 112 -13.27 5.12 25.30
C LEU A 112 -14.46 5.92 24.74
N LYS A 113 -14.78 7.07 25.36
CA LYS A 113 -15.90 7.92 24.93
C LYS A 113 -15.46 9.09 24.10
N PHE A 114 -14.33 9.68 24.42
CA PHE A 114 -13.66 10.68 23.60
C PHE A 114 -12.16 10.69 23.89
N PHE A 115 -11.41 11.31 23.03
CA PHE A 115 -9.99 11.57 23.21
C PHE A 115 -9.57 12.76 22.36
N ASP A 116 -8.53 13.44 22.83
CA ASP A 116 -7.83 14.46 22.09
C ASP A 116 -6.32 14.41 22.43
N HIS A 117 -5.56 15.43 22.05
CA HIS A 117 -4.14 15.48 22.32
C HIS A 117 -3.81 15.61 23.82
N SER A 118 -4.76 16.02 24.65
CA SER A 118 -4.58 16.33 26.06
C SER A 118 -5.30 15.35 27.01
N THR A 119 -6.34 14.67 26.54
CA THR A 119 -7.26 13.97 27.43
C THR A 119 -7.82 12.69 26.82
N TYR A 120 -8.03 11.68 27.68
CA TYR A 120 -8.86 10.51 27.44
C TYR A 120 -10.10 10.55 28.33
N GLY A 121 -11.27 10.43 27.73
CA GLY A 121 -12.53 10.25 28.45
C GLY A 121 -12.96 8.79 28.39
N ILE A 122 -12.99 8.12 29.54
CA ILE A 122 -13.24 6.69 29.67
C ILE A 122 -14.41 6.45 30.64
N VAL A 123 -15.35 5.61 30.24
CA VAL A 123 -16.32 5.02 31.18
C VAL A 123 -15.74 3.71 31.70
N GLU A 124 -15.38 3.68 32.98
CA GLU A 124 -14.73 2.53 33.61
C GLU A 124 -15.65 1.29 33.62
N SER A 125 -15.13 0.13 33.18
CA SER A 125 -15.93 -1.07 33.01
C SER A 125 -16.47 -1.64 34.34
N LYS A 126 -15.82 -1.38 35.48
CA LYS A 126 -16.17 -1.93 36.77
C LYS A 126 -17.15 -1.07 37.58
N THR A 127 -16.98 0.24 37.51
CA THR A 127 -17.68 1.21 38.37
C THR A 127 -18.72 2.04 37.63
N GLU A 128 -18.69 1.98 36.27
CA GLU A 128 -19.47 2.82 35.36
C GLU A 128 -19.20 4.33 35.54
N ARG A 129 -18.14 4.68 36.25
CA ARG A 129 -17.72 6.08 36.42
C ARG A 129 -17.08 6.59 35.16
N PHE A 130 -17.44 7.82 34.80
CA PHE A 130 -16.75 8.55 33.77
C PHE A 130 -15.48 9.18 34.32
N ILE A 131 -14.33 8.83 33.74
CA ILE A 131 -13.01 9.28 34.18
C ILE A 131 -12.36 10.04 33.04
N MET A 132 -11.79 11.19 33.34
CA MET A 132 -10.95 11.96 32.43
C MET A 132 -9.48 11.80 32.85
N ILE A 133 -8.66 11.28 31.96
CA ILE A 133 -7.23 11.03 32.20
C ILE A 133 -6.43 11.97 31.31
N ALA A 134 -5.52 12.74 31.92
CA ALA A 134 -4.62 13.60 31.18
C ALA A 134 -3.66 12.77 30.32
N ALA A 135 -3.51 13.11 29.05
CA ALA A 135 -2.77 12.31 28.09
C ALA A 135 -1.25 12.28 28.38
N ASP A 136 -0.73 13.30 29.05
CA ASP A 136 0.66 13.39 29.52
C ASP A 136 0.97 12.41 30.67
N LYS A 137 -0.06 11.89 31.37
CA LYS A 137 0.08 10.88 32.43
C LYS A 137 -0.03 9.45 31.91
N VAL A 138 -0.35 9.28 30.63
CA VAL A 138 -0.54 7.97 30.01
C VAL A 138 0.76 7.48 29.41
N GLN A 139 1.28 6.39 29.96
CA GLN A 139 2.47 5.71 29.44
C GLN A 139 2.11 4.78 28.28
N THR A 140 1.04 4.01 28.41
CA THR A 140 0.64 3.00 27.43
C THR A 140 -0.87 2.91 27.31
N VAL A 141 -1.37 2.77 26.09
CA VAL A 141 -2.75 2.38 25.79
C VAL A 141 -2.73 0.99 25.20
N GLN A 142 -3.37 0.06 25.87
CA GLN A 142 -3.54 -1.31 25.39
C GLN A 142 -4.92 -1.47 24.77
N LEU A 143 -4.94 -1.99 23.55
CA LEU A 143 -6.14 -2.30 22.80
C LEU A 143 -6.31 -3.82 22.74
N VAL A 144 -7.56 -4.31 22.62
CA VAL A 144 -7.84 -5.74 22.53
C VAL A 144 -7.26 -6.36 21.27
N SER A 145 -7.31 -5.63 20.16
CA SER A 145 -6.78 -6.06 18.87
C SER A 145 -6.54 -4.84 17.98
N LEU A 146 -5.88 -5.01 16.83
CA LEU A 146 -5.88 -3.98 15.80
C LEU A 146 -7.32 -3.80 15.28
N PRO A 147 -7.81 -2.56 15.05
CA PRO A 147 -9.15 -2.34 14.52
C PRO A 147 -9.34 -3.06 13.18
N PRO A 148 -10.51 -3.69 12.95
CA PRO A 148 -10.82 -4.22 11.62
C PRO A 148 -10.82 -3.07 10.60
N ASN A 149 -10.38 -3.35 9.39
CA ASN A 149 -10.24 -2.35 8.32
C ASN A 149 -9.34 -1.17 8.69
N PHE A 150 -8.28 -1.42 9.46
CA PHE A 150 -7.24 -0.45 9.74
C PHE A 150 -6.06 -0.70 8.80
N TYR A 151 -5.90 0.16 7.82
CA TYR A 151 -4.89 0.01 6.79
C TYR A 151 -3.67 0.86 7.11
N VAL A 152 -2.59 0.23 7.55
CA VAL A 152 -1.28 0.89 7.82
C VAL A 152 -0.49 1.19 6.55
N ARG A 153 -0.95 0.65 5.41
CA ARG A 153 -0.42 0.90 4.08
C ARG A 153 -1.54 1.37 3.16
N PRO A 154 -1.23 2.22 2.19
CA PRO A 154 -2.20 2.57 1.16
C PRO A 154 -2.77 1.31 0.52
N THR A 155 -4.08 1.19 0.50
CA THR A 155 -4.77 0.00 0.00
C THR A 155 -5.91 0.41 -0.91
N LEU A 156 -5.98 -0.21 -2.09
CA LEU A 156 -7.17 -0.18 -2.93
C LEU A 156 -8.07 -1.34 -2.53
N HIS A 157 -9.28 -1.02 -2.10
CA HIS A 157 -10.31 -2.00 -1.79
C HIS A 157 -11.27 -2.08 -2.97
N TRP A 158 -11.34 -3.24 -3.58
CA TRP A 158 -12.16 -3.49 -4.77
C TRP A 158 -13.27 -4.48 -4.50
N SER A 159 -14.50 -4.15 -4.95
CA SER A 159 -15.55 -5.13 -5.15
C SER A 159 -15.48 -5.62 -6.59
N LEU A 160 -14.98 -6.84 -6.77
CA LEU A 160 -14.75 -7.45 -8.08
C LEU A 160 -15.89 -8.37 -8.47
N ILE A 161 -16.19 -8.43 -9.77
CA ILE A 161 -17.08 -9.42 -10.37
C ILE A 161 -16.29 -10.18 -11.41
N SER A 162 -16.15 -11.50 -11.23
CA SER A 162 -15.48 -12.38 -12.20
C SER A 162 -16.45 -13.43 -12.74
N PRO A 163 -16.44 -13.70 -14.05
CA PRO A 163 -17.26 -14.77 -14.64
C PRO A 163 -16.74 -16.17 -14.32
N LYS A 164 -15.51 -16.30 -13.85
CA LYS A 164 -14.85 -17.59 -13.57
C LYS A 164 -13.87 -17.47 -12.41
N SER A 165 -13.62 -18.61 -11.74
CA SER A 165 -12.55 -18.75 -10.75
C SER A 165 -11.18 -18.93 -11.41
N GLY A 166 -10.13 -18.64 -10.63
CA GLY A 166 -8.73 -18.84 -10.97
C GLY A 166 -7.98 -17.55 -11.20
N ARG A 167 -6.85 -17.67 -11.89
CA ARG A 167 -5.93 -16.59 -12.14
C ARG A 167 -6.48 -15.60 -13.16
N VAL A 168 -6.55 -14.32 -12.78
CA VAL A 168 -7.03 -13.22 -13.61
C VAL A 168 -5.94 -12.17 -13.77
N PRO A 169 -5.48 -11.89 -15.00
CA PRO A 169 -4.50 -10.84 -15.25
C PRO A 169 -5.16 -9.47 -15.09
N ILE A 170 -4.55 -8.64 -14.27
CA ILE A 170 -4.97 -7.27 -13.98
C ILE A 170 -3.96 -6.30 -14.59
N GLN A 171 -4.46 -5.26 -15.19
CA GLN A 171 -3.70 -4.05 -15.52
C GLN A 171 -4.23 -2.91 -14.66
N LEU A 172 -3.37 -2.38 -13.81
CA LEU A 172 -3.61 -1.24 -12.95
C LEU A 172 -2.81 -0.05 -13.46
N SER A 173 -3.43 1.11 -13.57
CA SER A 173 -2.73 2.37 -13.84
C SER A 173 -3.27 3.49 -12.98
N TYR A 174 -2.37 4.38 -12.53
CA TYR A 174 -2.74 5.52 -11.70
C TYR A 174 -1.66 6.60 -11.73
N LEU A 175 -2.05 7.82 -11.40
CA LEU A 175 -1.15 8.94 -11.18
C LEU A 175 -0.66 8.98 -9.74
N SER A 176 0.60 9.34 -9.55
CA SER A 176 1.23 9.45 -8.23
C SER A 176 2.26 10.57 -8.19
N GLY A 177 2.38 11.20 -7.04
CA GLY A 177 3.55 11.98 -6.69
C GLY A 177 4.64 11.12 -6.05
N GLY A 178 5.69 11.78 -5.56
CA GLY A 178 6.79 11.13 -4.83
C GLY A 178 7.95 10.70 -5.71
N PHE A 179 7.99 11.12 -6.97
CA PHE A 179 9.09 10.86 -7.87
C PHE A 179 9.66 12.17 -8.41
N SER A 180 10.97 12.21 -8.56
CA SER A 180 11.65 13.26 -9.31
C SER A 180 12.86 12.70 -10.01
N TRP A 181 13.34 13.41 -11.05
CA TRP A 181 14.54 13.06 -11.76
C TRP A 181 15.29 14.30 -12.20
N ASP A 182 16.61 14.16 -12.25
CA ASP A 182 17.55 15.19 -12.67
C ASP A 182 18.58 14.61 -13.62
N VAL A 183 19.12 15.43 -14.50
CA VAL A 183 20.23 15.06 -15.39
C VAL A 183 21.42 15.97 -15.15
N THR A 184 22.55 15.37 -14.84
CA THR A 184 23.84 16.06 -14.77
C THR A 184 24.66 15.72 -15.99
N TYR A 185 25.21 16.73 -16.62
CA TYR A 185 26.05 16.58 -17.81
C TYR A 185 27.51 16.92 -17.50
N ASN A 186 28.41 16.03 -17.88
CA ASN A 186 29.85 16.28 -17.87
C ASN A 186 30.38 16.28 -19.29
N THR A 187 31.05 17.36 -19.67
CA THR A 187 31.63 17.49 -20.98
C THR A 187 33.11 17.80 -20.89
N VAL A 188 33.93 17.15 -21.74
CA VAL A 188 35.35 17.41 -21.89
C VAL A 188 35.63 17.73 -23.34
N TRP A 189 36.22 18.91 -23.59
CA TRP A 189 36.62 19.34 -24.90
C TRP A 189 38.15 19.21 -25.06
N ASP A 190 38.63 18.44 -26.04
CA ASP A 190 40.04 18.19 -26.29
C ASP A 190 40.64 19.12 -27.39
N GLY A 191 39.85 20.08 -27.87
CA GLY A 191 40.19 20.97 -28.97
C GLY A 191 39.67 20.52 -30.34
N LYS A 192 39.16 19.30 -30.46
CA LYS A 192 38.60 18.72 -31.70
C LYS A 192 37.32 17.94 -31.48
N LYS A 193 37.19 17.26 -30.32
CA LYS A 193 36.06 16.41 -29.99
C LYS A 193 35.51 16.81 -28.63
N LEU A 194 34.20 16.66 -28.45
CA LEU A 194 33.50 16.82 -27.20
C LEU A 194 33.12 15.44 -26.69
N ASP A 195 33.72 15.04 -25.57
CA ASP A 195 33.23 13.89 -24.81
C ASP A 195 32.10 14.35 -23.96
N PHE A 196 30.96 13.67 -24.11
CA PHE A 196 29.71 14.02 -23.45
C PHE A 196 29.22 12.84 -22.60
N ASN A 197 29.20 13.01 -21.28
CA ASN A 197 28.66 12.04 -20.33
C ASN A 197 27.46 12.64 -19.61
N SER A 198 26.43 11.84 -19.42
CA SER A 198 25.25 12.25 -18.66
C SER A 198 24.90 11.22 -17.60
N TRP A 199 24.45 11.72 -16.46
CA TRP A 199 23.98 10.93 -15.34
C TRP A 199 22.54 11.30 -15.04
N VAL A 200 21.66 10.31 -14.99
CA VAL A 200 20.27 10.49 -14.57
C VAL A 200 20.15 10.05 -13.11
N THR A 201 19.72 10.98 -12.28
CA THR A 201 19.41 10.70 -10.87
C THR A 201 17.91 10.62 -10.72
N ILE A 202 17.40 9.54 -10.13
CA ILE A 202 15.99 9.34 -9.86
C ILE A 202 15.78 9.24 -8.35
N ASN A 203 14.88 10.07 -7.82
CA ASN A 203 14.47 10.03 -6.44
C ASN A 203 13.09 9.36 -6.34
N ASN A 204 12.97 8.35 -5.49
CA ASN A 204 11.72 7.69 -5.20
C ASN A 204 11.33 7.89 -3.72
N ARG A 205 10.34 8.73 -3.48
CA ARG A 205 9.71 8.99 -2.17
C ARG A 205 8.22 8.63 -2.19
N SER A 206 7.84 7.73 -3.07
CA SER A 206 6.45 7.32 -3.28
C SER A 206 5.93 6.35 -2.21
N GLY A 207 6.81 5.83 -1.36
CA GLY A 207 6.47 4.82 -0.35
C GLY A 207 6.41 3.37 -0.88
N ARG A 208 6.68 3.15 -2.19
CA ARG A 208 6.77 1.83 -2.82
C ARG A 208 8.11 1.67 -3.54
N ALA A 209 8.74 0.50 -3.41
CA ALA A 209 9.88 0.10 -4.23
C ALA A 209 9.39 -0.42 -5.60
N PHE A 210 10.19 -0.18 -6.64
CA PHE A 210 9.94 -0.64 -8.00
C PHE A 210 11.18 -1.39 -8.47
N GLU A 211 11.13 -2.72 -8.40
CA GLU A 211 12.24 -3.57 -8.81
C GLU A 211 12.10 -3.94 -10.29
N ASN A 212 13.18 -3.76 -11.06
CA ASN A 212 13.22 -4.05 -12.50
C ASN A 212 12.13 -3.35 -13.32
N ALA A 213 11.68 -2.17 -12.89
CA ALA A 213 10.63 -1.43 -13.59
C ALA A 213 11.13 -0.83 -14.91
N ASN A 214 10.25 -0.78 -15.88
CA ASN A 214 10.46 -0.07 -17.12
C ASN A 214 10.30 1.44 -16.89
N LEU A 215 11.36 2.22 -17.08
CA LEU A 215 11.35 3.65 -16.79
C LEU A 215 11.22 4.47 -18.08
N LYS A 216 10.40 5.51 -18.01
CA LYS A 216 10.33 6.57 -19.01
C LYS A 216 10.39 7.93 -18.29
N LEU A 217 11.30 8.78 -18.73
CA LEU A 217 11.47 10.12 -18.18
C LEU A 217 11.01 11.14 -19.23
N ILE A 218 10.19 12.06 -18.83
CA ILE A 218 9.61 13.08 -19.72
C ILE A 218 9.91 14.46 -19.14
N ALA A 219 10.66 15.24 -19.92
CA ALA A 219 10.89 16.65 -19.65
C ALA A 219 9.92 17.49 -20.47
N GLY A 220 9.41 18.57 -19.90
CA GLY A 220 8.47 19.49 -20.52
C GLY A 220 7.20 19.68 -19.71
N GLU A 221 6.40 20.66 -20.09
CA GLU A 221 5.08 20.90 -19.48
C GLU A 221 4.07 19.91 -20.05
N ILE A 222 3.19 19.44 -19.16
CA ILE A 222 2.05 18.60 -19.54
C ILE A 222 0.87 19.56 -19.65
N ASN A 223 0.38 19.77 -20.87
CA ASN A 223 -0.83 20.56 -21.15
C ASN A 223 -2.07 19.69 -21.07
#